data_986cf00a19f41ea630ca20e1dcb42f3b
#
_entry.id   986cf00a19f41ea630ca20e1dcb42f3b
#
_cell.length_a   1.000
_cell.length_b   1.000
_cell.length_c   1.000
_cell.angle_alpha   90.00
_cell.angle_beta   90.00
_cell.angle_gamma   90.00
#
_symmetry.space_group_name_H-M   'P 1'
#
loop_
_entity.id
_entity.type
_entity.pdbx_description
1 polymer ?
#
loop_
_entity_poly.entity_id
_entity_poly.type
_entity_poly.pdbx_seq_one_letter_code
_entity_poly.pdbx_strand_id
1 'polypeptide(L)'
;MSKYTGNGQFTLNELSLVYVESGDNEKTIDLSLAYVQVDLYESIFDQTMSGSVSIVDSFNLQDLLPLYGNEKINIDFHTQGNDANPVQYTGIVYKVSEKHRITEHSSGYTIYFISPEAINSQQQNIQRAFEATTGECVDRIYNTIVGPSQKRLESVPTKSVDSYIFGTVKPLEAIQMLSKHSYSKSDEVGYVFYEDNKQFNFKPLQALYQQEPITEYKSRNKGLYDDTDQRAQEAFTNVQDFKIMEENSYLDRLMEGQHGAKFTRFDLKSKKLTIFDYSKEQQYDQEKSLGSHAFKKELDPSYQNKVSIRYGHNPKTLLNQMSNGIMNKIELNTIRVEITVFGDSMTRCGQVIIANLPIWNKDQDE
;
A
#
# COMPACT_ATOMS: atom_id res chain seq x y z
N MET A 1 9.39 10.44 36.45
CA MET A 1 10.22 9.58 35.60
C MET A 1 9.87 9.91 34.18
N SER A 2 10.84 10.29 33.36
CA SER A 2 10.60 10.58 31.94
C SER A 2 10.02 9.34 31.27
N LYS A 3 8.92 9.52 30.52
CA LYS A 3 8.24 8.45 29.79
C LYS A 3 9.03 8.02 28.54
N TYR A 4 10.07 8.78 28.18
CA TYR A 4 10.87 8.59 26.97
C TYR A 4 12.35 8.46 27.36
N THR A 5 12.88 7.25 27.26
CA THR A 5 14.28 6.95 27.65
C THR A 5 15.27 6.95 26.49
N GLY A 6 14.82 7.05 25.23
CA GLY A 6 15.69 7.16 24.06
C GLY A 6 14.92 7.28 22.77
N ASN A 7 15.47 8.03 21.82
CA ASN A 7 14.89 8.22 20.50
C ASN A 7 15.03 6.95 19.65
N GLY A 8 13.93 6.50 19.05
CA GLY A 8 13.93 5.34 18.16
C GLY A 8 13.98 3.98 18.87
N GLN A 9 13.79 3.94 20.20
CA GLN A 9 13.67 2.67 20.92
C GLN A 9 12.28 2.07 20.71
N PHE A 10 12.25 0.75 20.58
CA PHE A 10 11.02 -0.05 20.54
C PHE A 10 11.13 -1.20 21.54
N THR A 11 9.99 -1.70 21.98
CA THR A 11 9.90 -2.90 22.79
C THR A 11 9.37 -4.03 21.93
N LEU A 12 10.16 -5.09 21.79
CA LEU A 12 9.73 -6.32 21.14
C LEU A 12 9.04 -7.20 22.17
N ASN A 13 7.74 -7.42 22.01
CA ASN A 13 6.94 -8.26 22.91
C ASN A 13 7.03 -9.72 22.48
N GLU A 14 6.98 -9.98 21.16
CA GLU A 14 7.03 -11.32 20.60
C GLU A 14 7.72 -11.29 19.23
N LEU A 15 8.60 -12.24 19.02
CA LEU A 15 9.11 -12.65 17.71
C LEU A 15 9.25 -14.16 17.73
N SER A 16 8.23 -14.84 17.20
CA SER A 16 8.16 -16.29 17.30
C SER A 16 7.87 -16.94 15.95
N LEU A 17 8.41 -18.15 15.77
CA LEU A 17 8.11 -19.02 14.63
C LEU A 17 7.29 -20.20 15.14
N VAL A 18 6.12 -20.39 14.56
CA VAL A 18 5.22 -21.50 14.88
C VAL A 18 5.20 -22.49 13.73
N TYR A 19 5.52 -23.74 14.02
CA TYR A 19 5.48 -24.84 13.07
C TYR A 19 4.69 -26.01 13.60
N VAL A 20 4.17 -26.84 12.70
CA VAL A 20 3.40 -28.03 13.04
C VAL A 20 4.29 -29.24 12.92
N GLU A 21 4.49 -29.96 14.02
CA GLU A 21 5.15 -31.26 14.03
C GLU A 21 4.16 -32.37 13.70
N SER A 22 4.65 -33.54 13.31
CA SER A 22 3.81 -34.72 13.01
C SER A 22 2.83 -35.01 14.15
N GLY A 23 1.51 -34.90 13.88
CA GLY A 23 0.45 -35.14 14.85
C GLY A 23 -0.30 -33.92 15.36
N ASP A 24 -0.36 -32.83 14.60
CA ASP A 24 -1.08 -31.57 14.90
C ASP A 24 -0.60 -30.84 16.17
N ASN A 25 0.59 -31.12 16.67
CA ASN A 25 1.19 -30.38 17.76
C ASN A 25 1.90 -29.13 17.21
N GLU A 26 1.35 -27.95 17.49
CA GLU A 26 2.04 -26.69 17.24
C GLU A 26 3.19 -26.50 18.21
N LYS A 27 4.37 -26.21 17.70
CA LYS A 27 5.54 -25.81 18.48
C LYS A 27 5.94 -24.41 18.13
N THR A 28 6.34 -23.65 19.14
CA THR A 28 6.77 -22.27 19.00
C THR A 28 8.25 -22.15 19.32
N ILE A 29 8.98 -21.46 18.49
CA ILE A 29 10.38 -21.09 18.69
C ILE A 29 10.45 -19.60 18.88
N ASP A 30 11.04 -19.18 19.96
CA ASP A 30 11.35 -17.77 20.22
C ASP A 30 12.61 -17.36 19.44
N LEU A 31 12.48 -16.37 18.57
CA LEU A 31 13.57 -15.81 17.76
C LEU A 31 14.11 -14.50 18.34
N SER A 32 13.59 -14.04 19.48
CA SER A 32 13.94 -12.73 20.07
C SER A 32 15.43 -12.59 20.45
N LEU A 33 16.14 -13.71 20.63
CA LEU A 33 17.58 -13.72 20.91
C LEU A 33 18.46 -13.94 19.67
N ALA A 34 17.87 -14.32 18.55
CA ALA A 34 18.60 -14.69 17.35
C ALA A 34 18.47 -13.64 16.22
N TYR A 35 17.47 -12.75 16.29
CA TYR A 35 17.25 -11.76 15.24
C TYR A 35 18.31 -10.65 15.28
N VAL A 36 18.60 -10.14 14.07
CA VAL A 36 19.46 -8.96 13.86
C VAL A 36 18.63 -7.79 13.38
N GLN A 37 17.69 -8.07 12.47
CA GLN A 37 16.85 -7.07 11.84
C GLN A 37 15.49 -7.68 11.49
N VAL A 38 14.43 -6.88 11.64
CA VAL A 38 13.08 -7.19 11.22
C VAL A 38 12.61 -6.06 10.33
N ASP A 39 12.22 -6.39 9.12
CA ASP A 39 11.67 -5.44 8.15
C ASP A 39 10.21 -5.80 7.86
N LEU A 40 9.32 -4.83 7.95
CA LEU A 40 7.93 -4.93 7.54
C LEU A 40 7.65 -3.93 6.41
N TYR A 41 6.99 -4.39 5.37
CA TYR A 41 6.68 -3.60 4.19
C TYR A 41 5.18 -3.43 4.03
N GLU A 42 4.72 -2.18 4.07
CA GLU A 42 3.36 -1.75 3.76
C GLU A 42 3.37 -0.86 2.52
N SER A 43 2.41 -1.05 1.62
CA SER A 43 2.26 -0.22 0.42
C SER A 43 0.81 -0.15 0.00
N ILE A 44 0.33 1.02 -0.42
CA ILE A 44 -1.01 1.16 -0.99
C ILE A 44 -1.15 0.50 -2.38
N PHE A 45 -0.02 0.13 -3.00
CA PHE A 45 0.01 -0.53 -4.31
C PHE A 45 0.20 -2.04 -4.21
N ASP A 46 0.63 -2.55 -3.05
CA ASP A 46 0.75 -3.96 -2.78
C ASP A 46 -0.49 -4.46 -2.06
N GLN A 47 -1.01 -5.60 -2.47
CA GLN A 47 -2.27 -6.10 -1.95
C GLN A 47 -2.16 -6.64 -0.53
N THR A 48 -0.98 -7.10 -0.14
CA THR A 48 -0.71 -7.71 1.17
C THR A 48 0.62 -7.23 1.72
N MET A 49 0.70 -7.17 3.04
CA MET A 49 1.96 -6.91 3.73
C MET A 49 2.95 -8.05 3.54
N SER A 50 4.21 -7.72 3.58
CA SER A 50 5.32 -8.68 3.57
C SER A 50 6.43 -8.21 4.50
N GLY A 51 7.38 -9.07 4.75
CA GLY A 51 8.53 -8.69 5.55
C GLY A 51 9.66 -9.71 5.51
N SER A 52 10.71 -9.39 6.24
CA SER A 52 11.86 -10.27 6.41
C SER A 52 12.42 -10.19 7.82
N VAL A 53 12.97 -11.30 8.30
CA VAL A 53 13.74 -11.38 9.53
C VAL A 53 15.11 -11.95 9.22
N SER A 54 16.14 -11.17 9.49
CA SER A 54 17.53 -11.61 9.40
C SER A 54 17.96 -12.21 10.74
N ILE A 55 18.49 -13.40 10.71
CA ILE A 55 18.82 -14.23 11.89
C ILE A 55 20.31 -14.57 11.88
N VAL A 56 20.91 -14.52 13.08
CA VAL A 56 22.19 -15.17 13.38
C VAL A 56 21.92 -16.41 14.21
N ASP A 57 21.97 -17.56 13.57
CA ASP A 57 21.66 -18.86 14.13
C ASP A 57 22.92 -19.51 14.69
N SER A 58 23.02 -19.58 16.01
CA SER A 58 24.07 -20.28 16.75
C SER A 58 23.62 -21.65 17.28
N PHE A 59 22.34 -21.97 17.11
CA PHE A 59 21.72 -23.23 17.59
C PHE A 59 21.48 -24.24 16.49
N ASN A 60 21.82 -23.90 15.25
CA ASN A 60 21.56 -24.73 14.07
C ASN A 60 20.07 -25.03 13.86
N LEU A 61 19.23 -24.02 14.07
CA LEU A 61 17.77 -24.13 13.98
C LEU A 61 17.31 -24.72 12.65
N GLN A 62 17.96 -24.32 11.55
CA GLN A 62 17.58 -24.78 10.21
C GLN A 62 17.86 -26.28 9.98
N ASP A 63 18.84 -26.86 10.68
CA ASP A 63 19.13 -28.30 10.59
C ASP A 63 18.25 -29.11 11.56
N LEU A 64 17.89 -28.51 12.71
CA LEU A 64 16.97 -29.11 13.67
C LEU A 64 15.52 -29.07 13.20
N LEU A 65 15.17 -28.00 12.49
CA LEU A 65 13.83 -27.70 11.97
C LEU A 65 13.98 -27.25 10.54
N PRO A 66 13.93 -28.17 9.58
CA PRO A 66 13.97 -27.80 8.18
C PRO A 66 12.76 -26.89 7.88
N LEU A 67 13.05 -25.60 7.66
CA LEU A 67 12.04 -24.62 7.25
C LEU A 67 11.69 -24.90 5.79
N TYR A 68 10.54 -25.48 5.57
CA TYR A 68 10.05 -25.80 4.22
C TYR A 68 9.19 -24.71 3.60
N GLY A 69 8.82 -23.70 4.39
CA GLY A 69 7.74 -22.77 4.11
C GLY A 69 6.42 -23.22 4.71
N ASN A 70 5.48 -22.30 4.86
CA ASN A 70 4.20 -22.48 5.54
C ASN A 70 4.24 -22.44 7.08
N GLU A 71 5.39 -22.22 7.69
CA GLU A 71 5.50 -21.88 9.11
C GLU A 71 4.91 -20.48 9.34
N LYS A 72 4.25 -20.28 10.50
CA LYS A 72 3.73 -18.97 10.90
C LYS A 72 4.82 -18.21 11.65
N ILE A 73 4.96 -16.93 11.34
CA ILE A 73 5.77 -15.99 12.10
C ILE A 73 4.85 -14.99 12.79
N ASN A 74 5.02 -14.83 14.11
CA ASN A 74 4.31 -13.80 14.87
C ASN A 74 5.30 -12.73 15.30
N ILE A 75 4.90 -11.49 15.11
CA ILE A 75 5.68 -10.30 15.45
C ILE A 75 4.77 -9.37 16.23
N ASP A 76 5.18 -9.00 17.44
CA ASP A 76 4.49 -8.02 18.28
C ASP A 76 5.53 -7.06 18.85
N PHE A 77 5.39 -5.79 18.52
CA PHE A 77 6.25 -4.74 19.07
C PHE A 77 5.49 -3.42 19.18
N HIS A 78 5.98 -2.53 20.01
CA HIS A 78 5.48 -1.17 20.11
C HIS A 78 6.64 -0.18 20.28
N THR A 79 6.40 1.05 19.85
CA THR A 79 7.31 2.17 20.09
C THR A 79 6.97 2.81 21.44
N GLN A 80 7.97 3.41 22.07
CA GLN A 80 7.79 4.03 23.37
C GLN A 80 6.69 5.10 23.37
N GLY A 81 5.82 5.05 24.38
CA GLY A 81 4.67 5.93 24.49
C GLY A 81 3.40 5.44 23.78
N ASN A 82 3.51 4.38 22.97
CA ASN A 82 2.39 3.77 22.21
C ASN A 82 2.06 2.34 22.70
N ASP A 83 2.26 2.06 23.98
CA ASP A 83 2.06 0.72 24.58
C ASP A 83 0.64 0.16 24.35
N ALA A 84 -0.34 1.06 24.20
CA ALA A 84 -1.74 0.68 23.93
C ALA A 84 -2.01 0.33 22.45
N ASN A 85 -1.05 0.57 21.54
CA ASN A 85 -1.21 0.36 20.11
C ASN A 85 0.02 -0.40 19.54
N PRO A 86 0.22 -1.65 19.92
CA PRO A 86 1.30 -2.45 19.36
C PRO A 86 1.06 -2.74 17.88
N VAL A 87 2.15 -2.94 17.16
CA VAL A 87 2.14 -3.53 15.82
C VAL A 87 2.10 -5.05 16.00
N GLN A 88 0.99 -5.67 15.65
CA GLN A 88 0.81 -7.11 15.70
C GLN A 88 0.67 -7.65 14.29
N TYR A 89 1.59 -8.51 13.90
CA TYR A 89 1.60 -9.09 12.57
C TYR A 89 1.79 -10.61 12.65
N THR A 90 0.97 -11.35 11.90
CA THR A 90 1.14 -12.77 11.69
C THR A 90 1.36 -13.01 10.20
N GLY A 91 2.50 -13.55 9.84
CA GLY A 91 2.87 -13.89 8.47
C GLY A 91 3.06 -15.40 8.28
N ILE A 92 3.12 -15.81 7.01
CA ILE A 92 3.50 -17.15 6.59
C ILE A 92 4.86 -17.08 5.90
N VAL A 93 5.80 -17.91 6.34
CA VAL A 93 7.11 -18.04 5.71
C VAL A 93 6.93 -18.65 4.32
N TYR A 94 7.48 -17.99 3.30
CA TYR A 94 7.43 -18.49 1.93
C TYR A 94 8.82 -18.71 1.32
N LYS A 95 9.85 -18.16 1.94
CA LYS A 95 11.22 -18.30 1.43
C LYS A 95 12.22 -18.14 2.57
N VAL A 96 13.28 -18.91 2.55
CA VAL A 96 14.48 -18.71 3.37
C VAL A 96 15.64 -18.47 2.41
N SER A 97 16.47 -17.48 2.71
CA SER A 97 17.68 -17.17 1.90
C SER A 97 18.75 -18.25 2.08
N GLU A 98 19.74 -18.21 1.22
CA GLU A 98 20.90 -19.08 1.34
C GLU A 98 21.60 -18.83 2.69
N LYS A 99 21.94 -19.95 3.35
CA LYS A 99 22.66 -19.96 4.60
C LYS A 99 24.13 -19.64 4.32
N HIS A 100 24.67 -18.66 5.01
CA HIS A 100 26.09 -18.35 4.96
C HIS A 100 26.72 -18.45 6.35
N ARG A 101 27.94 -18.93 6.40
CA ARG A 101 28.68 -19.07 7.65
C ARG A 101 29.20 -17.71 8.08
N ILE A 102 28.91 -17.30 9.34
CA ILE A 102 29.43 -16.09 9.95
C ILE A 102 30.66 -16.41 10.80
N THR A 103 30.55 -17.43 11.65
CA THR A 103 31.65 -17.93 12.50
C THR A 103 31.75 -19.46 12.42
N GLU A 104 32.66 -20.07 13.21
CA GLU A 104 32.73 -21.54 13.28
C GLU A 104 31.45 -22.19 13.81
N HIS A 105 30.69 -21.47 14.63
CA HIS A 105 29.53 -21.95 15.34
C HIS A 105 28.24 -21.16 15.02
N SER A 106 28.26 -20.24 14.06
CA SER A 106 27.09 -19.47 13.71
C SER A 106 26.93 -19.30 12.20
N SER A 107 25.71 -19.28 11.76
CA SER A 107 25.30 -19.02 10.38
C SER A 107 24.27 -17.92 10.32
N GLY A 108 24.27 -17.15 9.24
CA GLY A 108 23.30 -16.12 8.96
C GLY A 108 22.39 -16.52 7.81
N TYR A 109 21.13 -16.22 7.94
CA TYR A 109 20.14 -16.36 6.87
C TYR A 109 18.96 -15.40 7.10
N THR A 110 18.16 -15.19 6.08
CA THR A 110 16.98 -14.33 6.16
C THR A 110 15.72 -15.13 5.85
N ILE A 111 14.74 -15.01 6.71
CA ILE A 111 13.40 -15.60 6.55
C ILE A 111 12.50 -14.52 5.94
N TYR A 112 11.86 -14.82 4.81
CA TYR A 112 10.89 -13.96 4.15
C TYR A 112 9.49 -14.48 4.40
N PHE A 113 8.59 -13.59 4.74
CA PHE A 113 7.21 -13.92 5.06
C PHE A 113 6.23 -12.94 4.39
N ILE A 114 4.99 -13.38 4.24
CA ILE A 114 3.90 -12.63 3.62
C ILE A 114 2.61 -12.91 4.38
N SER A 115 1.61 -12.03 4.25
CA SER A 115 0.32 -12.21 4.91
C SER A 115 -0.37 -13.52 4.48
N PRO A 116 -1.08 -14.20 5.40
CA PRO A 116 -1.75 -15.46 5.13
C PRO A 116 -2.73 -15.39 3.95
N GLU A 117 -3.36 -14.23 3.75
CA GLU A 117 -4.30 -13.97 2.67
C GLU A 117 -3.68 -14.12 1.28
N ALA A 118 -2.38 -13.78 1.15
CA ALA A 118 -1.65 -13.99 -0.09
C ALA A 118 -1.51 -15.50 -0.40
N ILE A 119 -1.15 -16.30 0.59
CA ILE A 119 -1.01 -17.74 0.44
C ILE A 119 -2.38 -18.38 0.17
N ASN A 120 -3.42 -18.01 0.94
CA ASN A 120 -4.78 -18.47 0.73
C ASN A 120 -5.29 -18.17 -0.68
N SER A 121 -4.96 -16.97 -1.19
CA SER A 121 -5.29 -16.60 -2.55
C SER A 121 -4.62 -17.49 -3.60
N GLN A 122 -3.37 -17.90 -3.37
CA GLN A 122 -2.66 -18.78 -4.30
C GLN A 122 -3.21 -20.22 -4.29
N GLN A 123 -3.81 -20.66 -3.20
CA GLN A 123 -4.38 -22.00 -3.07
C GLN A 123 -5.77 -22.14 -3.69
N GLN A 124 -6.45 -21.02 -3.98
CA GLN A 124 -7.83 -21.00 -4.45
C GLN A 124 -7.94 -20.43 -5.86
N ASN A 125 -9.04 -20.79 -6.54
CA ASN A 125 -9.43 -20.19 -7.81
C ASN A 125 -10.90 -19.78 -7.74
N ILE A 126 -11.21 -18.60 -8.26
CA ILE A 126 -12.58 -18.14 -8.42
C ILE A 126 -13.05 -18.54 -9.82
N GLN A 127 -14.17 -19.27 -9.86
CA GLN A 127 -14.90 -19.63 -11.09
C GLN A 127 -16.37 -19.28 -10.85
N ARG A 128 -16.71 -17.99 -10.90
CA ARG A 128 -18.02 -17.53 -10.48
C ARG A 128 -18.47 -16.29 -11.25
N ALA A 129 -19.77 -16.19 -11.46
CA ALA A 129 -20.41 -14.96 -11.88
C ALA A 129 -20.96 -14.21 -10.66
N PHE A 130 -20.80 -12.89 -10.68
CA PHE A 130 -21.34 -11.98 -9.69
C PHE A 130 -22.22 -10.95 -10.39
N GLU A 131 -23.37 -10.67 -9.80
CA GLU A 131 -24.24 -9.56 -10.17
C GLU A 131 -24.39 -8.69 -8.92
N ALA A 132 -23.51 -7.71 -8.78
CA ALA A 132 -23.41 -6.86 -7.61
C ALA A 132 -22.57 -5.61 -7.90
N THR A 133 -22.46 -4.71 -6.93
CA THR A 133 -21.48 -3.63 -7.01
C THR A 133 -20.06 -4.17 -6.90
N THR A 134 -19.06 -3.45 -7.43
CA THR A 134 -17.67 -3.91 -7.35
C THR A 134 -17.21 -4.09 -5.89
N GLY A 135 -17.63 -3.19 -4.98
CA GLY A 135 -17.32 -3.30 -3.56
C GLY A 135 -17.90 -4.56 -2.93
N GLU A 136 -19.17 -4.90 -3.21
CA GLU A 136 -19.78 -6.14 -2.73
C GLU A 136 -19.09 -7.39 -3.31
N CYS A 137 -18.64 -7.32 -4.57
CA CYS A 137 -17.85 -8.41 -5.16
C CYS A 137 -16.53 -8.59 -4.44
N VAL A 138 -15.81 -7.49 -4.17
CA VAL A 138 -14.54 -7.51 -3.41
C VAL A 138 -14.75 -8.09 -2.02
N ASP A 139 -15.78 -7.66 -1.31
CA ASP A 139 -16.15 -8.18 0.02
C ASP A 139 -16.38 -9.70 0.01
N ARG A 140 -17.15 -10.19 -0.96
CA ARG A 140 -17.41 -11.64 -1.10
C ARG A 140 -16.16 -12.43 -1.46
N ILE A 141 -15.28 -11.87 -2.29
CA ILE A 141 -14.02 -12.51 -2.66
C ILE A 141 -13.06 -12.51 -1.47
N TYR A 142 -12.92 -11.37 -0.78
CA TYR A 142 -12.06 -11.25 0.40
C TYR A 142 -12.43 -12.27 1.48
N ASN A 143 -13.71 -12.45 1.75
CA ASN A 143 -14.20 -13.44 2.73
C ASN A 143 -13.82 -14.90 2.39
N THR A 144 -13.38 -15.19 1.17
CA THR A 144 -12.86 -16.53 0.81
C THR A 144 -11.39 -16.73 1.16
N ILE A 145 -10.64 -15.65 1.32
CA ILE A 145 -9.19 -15.68 1.55
C ILE A 145 -8.77 -15.16 2.92
N VAL A 146 -9.70 -14.60 3.70
CA VAL A 146 -9.40 -14.04 5.02
C VAL A 146 -8.63 -15.06 5.87
N GLY A 147 -7.53 -14.62 6.44
CA GLY A 147 -6.62 -15.46 7.19
C GLY A 147 -6.96 -15.57 8.68
N PRO A 148 -6.11 -16.25 9.46
CA PRO A 148 -6.27 -16.39 10.90
C PRO A 148 -6.29 -15.05 11.66
N SER A 149 -5.66 -14.03 11.13
CA SER A 149 -5.65 -12.67 11.68
C SER A 149 -7.04 -12.05 11.72
N GLN A 150 -7.97 -12.55 10.90
CA GLN A 150 -9.34 -12.04 10.76
C GLN A 150 -9.40 -10.51 10.60
N LYS A 151 -8.41 -9.93 9.93
CA LYS A 151 -8.38 -8.51 9.64
C LYS A 151 -9.66 -8.10 8.92
N ARG A 152 -10.21 -6.96 9.26
CA ARG A 152 -11.42 -6.43 8.62
C ARG A 152 -11.07 -5.86 7.25
N LEU A 153 -12.04 -5.90 6.35
CA LEU A 153 -12.01 -5.11 5.12
C LEU A 153 -12.80 -3.83 5.32
N GLU A 154 -12.14 -2.69 5.23
CA GLU A 154 -12.77 -1.38 5.18
C GLU A 154 -12.90 -0.96 3.71
N SER A 155 -14.12 -0.78 3.23
CA SER A 155 -14.38 -0.41 1.85
C SER A 155 -15.21 0.84 1.71
N VAL A 156 -14.84 1.72 0.78
CA VAL A 156 -15.68 2.83 0.33
C VAL A 156 -16.73 2.28 -0.64
N PRO A 157 -18.03 2.52 -0.40
CA PRO A 157 -19.10 1.98 -1.24
C PRO A 157 -18.97 2.41 -2.71
N THR A 158 -19.05 1.42 -3.60
CA THR A 158 -19.01 1.64 -5.04
C THR A 158 -20.40 1.84 -5.61
N LYS A 159 -20.46 2.49 -6.77
CA LYS A 159 -21.69 2.78 -7.51
C LYS A 159 -21.88 1.73 -8.59
N SER A 160 -23.09 1.52 -8.99
CA SER A 160 -23.59 0.62 -10.02
C SER A 160 -23.36 -0.88 -9.79
N VAL A 161 -24.45 -1.59 -9.99
CA VAL A 161 -24.45 -3.05 -10.09
C VAL A 161 -24.09 -3.44 -11.51
N ASP A 162 -23.18 -4.38 -11.65
CA ASP A 162 -22.75 -4.91 -12.93
C ASP A 162 -22.58 -6.43 -12.86
N SER A 163 -22.50 -7.07 -14.03
CA SER A 163 -22.28 -8.51 -14.10
C SER A 163 -20.82 -8.79 -14.38
N TYR A 164 -20.16 -9.45 -13.43
CA TYR A 164 -18.76 -9.87 -13.52
C TYR A 164 -18.68 -11.39 -13.63
N ILE A 165 -18.00 -11.88 -14.64
CA ILE A 165 -17.76 -13.30 -14.84
C ILE A 165 -16.27 -13.56 -14.74
N PHE A 166 -15.88 -14.30 -13.73
CA PHE A 166 -14.51 -14.77 -13.56
C PHE A 166 -14.40 -16.21 -14.06
N GLY A 167 -13.43 -16.44 -14.93
CA GLY A 167 -12.99 -17.76 -15.29
C GLY A 167 -12.11 -18.36 -14.15
N THR A 168 -11.02 -19.01 -14.51
CA THR A 168 -10.07 -19.49 -13.47
C THR A 168 -9.10 -18.38 -13.10
N VAL A 169 -9.39 -17.60 -12.05
CA VAL A 169 -8.61 -16.43 -11.61
C VAL A 169 -8.35 -16.55 -10.11
N LYS A 170 -7.18 -16.10 -9.67
CA LYS A 170 -6.84 -16.01 -8.24
C LYS A 170 -7.64 -14.91 -7.54
N PRO A 171 -8.06 -15.09 -6.27
CA PRO A 171 -8.86 -14.10 -5.54
C PRO A 171 -8.28 -12.68 -5.54
N LEU A 172 -7.01 -12.51 -5.19
CA LEU A 172 -6.38 -11.19 -5.17
C LEU A 172 -6.28 -10.58 -6.59
N GLU A 173 -6.04 -11.40 -7.61
CA GLU A 173 -6.05 -10.95 -9.00
C GLU A 173 -7.46 -10.49 -9.44
N ALA A 174 -8.50 -11.21 -9.02
CA ALA A 174 -9.89 -10.80 -9.28
C ALA A 174 -10.22 -9.47 -8.59
N ILE A 175 -9.75 -9.25 -7.35
CA ILE A 175 -9.88 -7.95 -6.65
C ILE A 175 -9.16 -6.85 -7.43
N GLN A 176 -7.96 -7.10 -7.93
CA GLN A 176 -7.22 -6.13 -8.74
C GLN A 176 -7.93 -5.81 -10.07
N MET A 177 -8.58 -6.79 -10.68
CA MET A 177 -9.41 -6.54 -11.87
C MET A 177 -10.63 -5.67 -11.52
N LEU A 178 -11.29 -5.92 -10.39
CA LEU A 178 -12.44 -5.14 -9.93
C LEU A 178 -12.04 -3.71 -9.56
N SER A 179 -10.90 -3.49 -8.92
CA SER A 179 -10.43 -2.16 -8.53
C SER A 179 -10.28 -1.22 -9.73
N LYS A 180 -9.82 -1.73 -10.88
CA LYS A 180 -9.71 -0.97 -12.13
C LYS A 180 -11.06 -0.51 -12.71
N HIS A 181 -12.15 -1.16 -12.31
CA HIS A 181 -13.51 -0.87 -12.79
C HIS A 181 -14.38 -0.19 -11.72
N SER A 182 -13.83 0.01 -10.53
CA SER A 182 -14.53 0.58 -9.40
C SER A 182 -14.57 2.10 -9.46
N TYR A 183 -15.70 2.67 -9.08
CA TYR A 183 -15.88 4.09 -8.84
C TYR A 183 -16.90 4.32 -7.74
N SER A 184 -16.71 5.41 -6.98
CA SER A 184 -17.53 5.74 -5.82
C SER A 184 -18.87 6.37 -6.24
N LYS A 185 -19.72 6.63 -5.27
CA LYS A 185 -20.95 7.40 -5.48
C LYS A 185 -20.66 8.85 -5.88
N SER A 186 -19.50 9.38 -5.50
CA SER A 186 -19.00 10.71 -5.85
C SER A 186 -18.21 10.74 -7.17
N ASP A 187 -18.29 9.66 -7.95
CA ASP A 187 -17.57 9.45 -9.21
C ASP A 187 -16.03 9.41 -9.06
N GLU A 188 -15.51 9.21 -7.84
CA GLU A 188 -14.10 8.99 -7.57
C GLU A 188 -13.67 7.62 -8.09
N VAL A 189 -12.46 7.53 -8.64
CA VAL A 189 -11.92 6.33 -9.26
C VAL A 189 -10.52 6.03 -8.72
N GLY A 190 -9.86 5.02 -9.30
CA GLY A 190 -8.53 4.62 -8.85
C GLY A 190 -8.58 3.93 -7.50
N TYR A 191 -9.53 2.99 -7.37
CA TYR A 191 -9.58 2.15 -6.18
C TYR A 191 -8.31 1.34 -6.04
N VAL A 192 -7.76 1.37 -4.84
CA VAL A 192 -6.64 0.52 -4.40
C VAL A 192 -7.14 -0.46 -3.35
N PHE A 193 -6.59 -1.67 -3.41
CA PHE A 193 -6.81 -2.70 -2.40
C PHE A 193 -5.45 -2.99 -1.76
N TYR A 194 -5.33 -2.71 -0.48
CA TYR A 194 -4.08 -2.86 0.25
C TYR A 194 -4.31 -3.25 1.70
N GLU A 195 -3.31 -3.84 2.29
CA GLU A 195 -3.25 -4.19 3.70
C GLU A 195 -2.41 -3.17 4.46
N ASP A 196 -2.90 -2.72 5.60
CA ASP A 196 -2.13 -2.05 6.62
C ASP A 196 -1.99 -2.93 7.87
N ASN A 197 -1.25 -2.46 8.86
CA ASN A 197 -1.05 -3.19 10.10
C ASN A 197 -2.36 -3.64 10.80
N LYS A 198 -3.48 -2.91 10.62
CA LYS A 198 -4.73 -3.19 11.34
C LYS A 198 -5.81 -3.85 10.49
N GLN A 199 -5.84 -3.56 9.19
CA GLN A 199 -6.95 -3.95 8.35
C GLN A 199 -6.58 -4.00 6.87
N PHE A 200 -7.50 -4.54 6.07
CA PHE A 200 -7.49 -4.38 4.62
C PHE A 200 -8.33 -3.17 4.22
N ASN A 201 -7.94 -2.50 3.16
CA ASN A 201 -8.60 -1.30 2.69
C ASN A 201 -8.96 -1.44 1.21
N PHE A 202 -10.17 -0.99 0.85
CA PHE A 202 -10.60 -0.87 -0.53
C PHE A 202 -11.19 0.53 -0.73
N LYS A 203 -10.35 1.47 -1.14
CA LYS A 203 -10.66 2.90 -1.16
C LYS A 203 -10.19 3.56 -2.46
N PRO A 204 -10.88 4.60 -2.97
CA PRO A 204 -10.34 5.40 -4.07
C PRO A 204 -9.18 6.27 -3.58
N LEU A 205 -8.23 6.56 -4.46
CA LEU A 205 -7.08 7.41 -4.13
C LEU A 205 -7.49 8.80 -3.64
N GLN A 206 -8.56 9.38 -4.22
CA GLN A 206 -9.09 10.67 -3.76
C GLN A 206 -9.50 10.65 -2.29
N ALA A 207 -10.08 9.55 -1.81
CA ALA A 207 -10.44 9.42 -0.40
C ALA A 207 -9.20 9.37 0.52
N LEU A 208 -8.07 8.87 0.01
CA LEU A 208 -6.80 8.89 0.75
C LEU A 208 -6.23 10.31 0.82
N TYR A 209 -6.27 11.07 -0.29
CA TYR A 209 -5.76 12.45 -0.34
C TYR A 209 -6.58 13.45 0.49
N GLN A 210 -7.84 13.17 0.73
CA GLN A 210 -8.75 14.05 1.48
C GLN A 210 -8.70 13.86 2.99
N GLN A 211 -7.88 12.93 3.49
CA GLN A 211 -7.71 12.71 4.92
C GLN A 211 -7.00 13.89 5.57
N GLU A 212 -7.36 14.17 6.83
CA GLU A 212 -6.59 15.10 7.64
C GLU A 212 -5.19 14.52 7.92
N PRO A 213 -4.16 15.35 7.83
CA PRO A 213 -2.79 14.92 8.14
C PRO A 213 -2.68 14.45 9.58
N ILE A 214 -2.05 13.29 9.79
CA ILE A 214 -1.89 12.70 11.13
C ILE A 214 -0.67 13.23 11.86
N THR A 215 0.38 13.58 11.12
CA THR A 215 1.68 13.98 11.68
C THR A 215 2.35 15.00 10.76
N GLU A 216 3.06 15.96 11.37
CA GLU A 216 3.91 16.91 10.69
C GLU A 216 5.38 16.54 10.94
N TYR A 217 6.10 16.19 9.87
CA TYR A 217 7.53 15.90 9.91
C TYR A 217 8.33 17.14 9.51
N LYS A 218 9.36 17.47 10.31
CA LYS A 218 10.21 18.65 10.11
C LYS A 218 11.67 18.24 9.99
N SER A 219 12.40 18.79 9.03
CA SER A 219 13.85 18.68 9.01
C SER A 219 14.46 19.79 9.85
N ARG A 220 15.07 19.42 10.96
CA ARG A 220 15.77 20.36 11.85
C ARG A 220 17.27 20.04 11.88
N ASN A 221 18.09 21.06 12.01
CA ASN A 221 19.55 20.90 12.16
C ASN A 221 19.89 20.12 13.44
N LYS A 222 20.77 19.13 13.33
CA LYS A 222 21.16 18.16 14.37
C LYS A 222 21.84 18.74 15.62
N GLY A 223 21.80 20.03 15.89
CA GLY A 223 22.65 20.68 16.86
C GLY A 223 22.06 21.07 18.23
N LEU A 224 20.78 20.84 18.49
CA LEU A 224 20.08 21.46 19.63
C LEU A 224 19.14 20.50 20.37
N TYR A 225 19.65 19.36 20.82
CA TYR A 225 18.89 18.47 21.72
C TYR A 225 19.35 18.66 23.16
N ASP A 226 18.47 19.20 23.97
CA ASP A 226 18.57 19.31 25.42
C ASP A 226 17.50 18.36 26.04
N ASP A 227 17.82 17.68 27.10
CA ASP A 227 17.12 16.51 27.70
C ASP A 227 15.72 16.77 28.31
N THR A 228 14.80 17.44 27.64
CA THR A 228 13.43 17.63 28.17
C THR A 228 12.39 16.76 27.42
N ASP A 229 11.36 16.28 28.16
CA ASP A 229 10.32 15.37 27.64
C ASP A 229 9.59 15.86 26.38
N GLN A 230 9.41 17.19 26.23
CA GLN A 230 8.85 17.78 25.01
C GLN A 230 9.74 17.57 23.78
N ARG A 231 11.06 17.56 23.96
CA ARG A 231 12.02 17.37 22.88
C ARG A 231 12.17 15.91 22.46
N ALA A 232 11.88 14.97 23.36
CA ALA A 232 11.80 13.56 22.98
C ALA A 232 10.63 13.29 22.03
N GLN A 233 9.47 13.91 22.23
CA GLN A 233 8.34 13.85 21.28
C GLN A 233 8.68 14.53 19.94
N GLU A 234 9.34 15.68 19.98
CA GLU A 234 9.79 16.38 18.77
C GLU A 234 10.80 15.56 17.95
N ALA A 235 11.57 14.67 18.59
CA ALA A 235 12.53 13.83 17.89
C ALA A 235 11.87 12.79 16.98
N PHE A 236 10.68 12.27 17.34
CA PHE A 236 9.91 11.35 16.47
C PHE A 236 9.42 12.03 15.20
N THR A 237 9.20 13.32 15.23
CA THR A 237 8.77 14.11 14.07
C THR A 237 9.92 14.69 13.27
N ASN A 238 11.16 14.46 13.69
CA ASN A 238 12.36 14.97 13.00
C ASN A 238 12.80 14.02 11.87
N VAL A 239 12.90 14.55 10.66
CA VAL A 239 13.43 13.83 9.51
C VAL A 239 14.94 13.64 9.65
N GLN A 240 15.39 12.38 9.68
CA GLN A 240 16.80 12.01 9.78
C GLN A 240 17.52 12.16 8.45
N ASP A 241 16.84 11.73 7.38
CA ASP A 241 17.32 11.82 6.00
C ASP A 241 16.14 11.96 5.06
N PHE A 242 16.32 12.59 3.92
CA PHE A 242 15.31 12.70 2.89
C PHE A 242 15.92 12.75 1.50
N LYS A 243 15.17 12.20 0.54
CA LYS A 243 15.50 12.23 -0.87
C LYS A 243 14.28 12.63 -1.66
N ILE A 244 14.40 13.68 -2.46
CA ILE A 244 13.34 14.14 -3.35
C ILE A 244 13.63 13.60 -4.75
N MET A 245 12.64 12.92 -5.32
CA MET A 245 12.67 12.39 -6.68
C MET A 245 11.60 13.11 -7.47
N GLU A 246 12.02 14.02 -8.34
CA GLU A 246 11.14 14.70 -9.28
C GLU A 246 11.27 14.02 -10.64
N GLU A 247 10.22 13.34 -11.08
CA GLU A 247 10.10 12.85 -12.44
C GLU A 247 9.13 13.77 -13.20
N ASN A 248 9.66 14.80 -13.84
CA ASN A 248 8.86 15.73 -14.62
C ASN A 248 9.04 15.51 -16.12
N SER A 249 8.63 14.34 -16.60
CA SER A 249 8.67 14.03 -18.03
C SER A 249 7.41 14.57 -18.73
N TYR A 250 7.56 15.70 -19.42
CA TYR A 250 6.48 16.26 -20.24
C TYR A 250 6.08 15.30 -21.38
N LEU A 251 7.05 14.60 -21.95
CA LEU A 251 6.80 13.65 -23.04
C LEU A 251 5.94 12.47 -22.59
N ASP A 252 6.26 11.89 -21.44
CA ASP A 252 5.48 10.77 -20.91
C ASP A 252 4.05 11.18 -20.56
N ARG A 253 3.89 12.36 -19.97
CA ARG A 253 2.57 12.95 -19.69
C ARG A 253 1.75 13.20 -20.97
N LEU A 254 2.43 13.67 -22.02
CA LEU A 254 1.80 13.87 -23.32
C LEU A 254 1.37 12.52 -23.92
N MET A 255 2.24 11.51 -23.87
CA MET A 255 1.96 10.16 -24.39
C MET A 255 0.84 9.46 -23.60
N GLU A 256 0.71 9.71 -22.31
CA GLU A 256 -0.37 9.19 -21.47
C GLU A 256 -1.72 9.89 -21.69
N GLY A 257 -1.73 11.04 -22.39
CA GLY A 257 -2.94 11.79 -22.72
C GLY A 257 -3.40 12.72 -21.62
N GLN A 258 -2.46 13.24 -20.79
CA GLN A 258 -2.77 14.14 -19.68
C GLN A 258 -3.50 15.41 -20.11
N HIS A 259 -3.11 15.99 -21.23
CA HIS A 259 -3.64 17.29 -21.69
C HIS A 259 -4.97 17.17 -22.42
N GLY A 260 -5.28 16.00 -22.94
CA GLY A 260 -6.51 15.68 -23.61
C GLY A 260 -6.44 14.34 -24.31
N ALA A 261 -7.57 13.68 -24.45
CA ALA A 261 -7.67 12.42 -25.16
C ALA A 261 -9.04 12.23 -25.80
N LYS A 262 -9.06 11.57 -26.94
CA LYS A 262 -10.29 11.15 -27.59
C LYS A 262 -10.55 9.67 -27.32
N PHE A 263 -11.62 9.36 -26.65
CA PHE A 263 -12.04 7.99 -26.39
C PHE A 263 -13.07 7.56 -27.41
N THR A 264 -12.76 6.53 -28.14
CA THR A 264 -13.69 5.91 -29.09
C THR A 264 -14.15 4.58 -28.54
N ARG A 265 -15.47 4.46 -28.34
CA ARG A 265 -16.12 3.24 -27.87
C ARG A 265 -16.97 2.64 -28.95
N PHE A 266 -16.78 1.35 -29.20
CA PHE A 266 -17.68 0.55 -30.03
C PHE A 266 -18.46 -0.42 -29.13
N ASP A 267 -19.78 -0.26 -29.10
CA ASP A 267 -20.68 -1.19 -28.41
C ASP A 267 -21.09 -2.30 -29.37
N LEU A 268 -20.62 -3.52 -29.10
CA LEU A 268 -20.92 -4.68 -29.96
C LEU A 268 -22.38 -5.10 -29.95
N LYS A 269 -23.10 -4.83 -28.84
CA LYS A 269 -24.51 -5.18 -28.73
C LYS A 269 -25.40 -4.25 -29.55
N SER A 270 -25.22 -2.95 -29.44
CA SER A 270 -25.95 -1.93 -30.16
C SER A 270 -25.33 -1.58 -31.52
N LYS A 271 -24.12 -2.08 -31.82
CA LYS A 271 -23.31 -1.74 -33.00
C LYS A 271 -23.10 -0.22 -33.17
N LYS A 272 -23.09 0.50 -32.05
CA LYS A 272 -22.96 1.96 -32.03
C LYS A 272 -21.55 2.38 -31.69
N LEU A 273 -21.02 3.28 -32.51
CA LEU A 273 -19.77 3.98 -32.20
C LEU A 273 -20.11 5.23 -31.40
N THR A 274 -19.43 5.43 -30.27
CA THR A 274 -19.56 6.63 -29.45
C THR A 274 -18.15 7.21 -29.24
N ILE A 275 -18.02 8.51 -29.45
CA ILE A 275 -16.77 9.25 -29.32
C ILE A 275 -16.94 10.24 -28.17
N PHE A 276 -15.94 10.31 -27.30
CA PHE A 276 -15.88 11.25 -26.17
C PHE A 276 -14.57 12.00 -26.24
N ASP A 277 -14.63 13.29 -26.12
CA ASP A 277 -13.46 14.14 -25.96
C ASP A 277 -13.23 14.40 -24.47
N TYR A 278 -12.02 14.15 -24.03
CA TYR A 278 -11.53 14.45 -22.71
C TYR A 278 -10.62 15.67 -22.78
N SER A 279 -10.88 16.65 -21.94
CA SER A 279 -9.99 17.79 -21.73
C SER A 279 -9.73 17.95 -20.24
N LYS A 280 -8.46 18.07 -19.86
CA LYS A 280 -8.07 18.28 -18.47
C LYS A 280 -8.71 19.52 -17.86
N GLU A 281 -8.87 20.59 -18.63
CA GLU A 281 -9.49 21.84 -18.15
C GLU A 281 -10.94 21.65 -17.71
N GLN A 282 -11.72 20.86 -18.44
CA GLN A 282 -13.12 20.61 -18.11
C GLN A 282 -13.31 19.76 -16.86
N GLN A 283 -12.33 18.95 -16.53
CA GLN A 283 -12.41 18.03 -15.42
C GLN A 283 -11.71 18.54 -14.17
N TYR A 284 -10.70 19.39 -14.33
CA TYR A 284 -9.94 19.99 -13.23
C TYR A 284 -10.81 20.89 -12.34
N ASP A 285 -11.80 21.58 -12.91
CA ASP A 285 -12.75 22.37 -12.13
C ASP A 285 -13.76 21.53 -11.33
N GLN A 286 -13.86 20.23 -11.62
CA GLN A 286 -14.78 19.31 -10.96
C GLN A 286 -14.14 18.41 -9.92
N GLU A 287 -12.80 18.26 -9.93
CA GLU A 287 -12.07 17.36 -9.05
C GLU A 287 -11.09 18.13 -8.15
N LYS A 288 -11.06 17.73 -6.88
CA LYS A 288 -10.05 18.22 -5.94
C LYS A 288 -8.72 17.57 -6.28
N SER A 289 -7.83 18.26 -6.94
CA SER A 289 -6.48 17.79 -7.22
C SER A 289 -5.50 18.21 -6.13
N LEU A 290 -4.38 17.46 -6.02
CA LEU A 290 -3.32 17.68 -5.03
C LEU A 290 -2.51 18.98 -5.22
N GLY A 291 -2.77 19.79 -6.24
CA GLY A 291 -2.01 21.01 -6.46
C GLY A 291 -2.59 21.93 -7.53
N SER A 292 -2.38 23.23 -7.32
CA SER A 292 -2.75 24.29 -8.26
C SER A 292 -1.67 24.48 -9.33
N HIS A 293 -1.53 23.54 -10.25
CA HIS A 293 -0.66 23.78 -11.40
C HIS A 293 -1.43 24.44 -12.53
N ALA A 294 -1.11 25.69 -12.81
CA ALA A 294 -1.62 26.39 -13.98
C ALA A 294 -1.09 25.73 -15.27
N PHE A 295 -1.96 25.03 -15.97
CA PHE A 295 -1.65 24.46 -17.27
C PHE A 295 -2.03 25.45 -18.37
N LYS A 296 -1.09 25.69 -19.27
CA LYS A 296 -1.39 26.47 -20.48
C LYS A 296 -2.23 25.64 -21.46
N LYS A 297 -3.22 26.28 -22.01
CA LYS A 297 -4.27 25.79 -22.91
C LYS A 297 -3.76 25.65 -24.35
N GLU A 298 -2.84 24.74 -24.64
CA GLU A 298 -2.23 24.78 -25.98
C GLU A 298 -2.24 23.47 -26.77
N LEU A 299 -2.91 22.41 -26.29
CA LEU A 299 -2.88 21.13 -27.00
C LEU A 299 -4.29 20.67 -27.40
N ASP A 300 -4.48 20.49 -28.70
CA ASP A 300 -5.71 19.94 -29.26
C ASP A 300 -5.92 18.47 -28.80
N PRO A 301 -7.03 18.13 -28.12
CA PRO A 301 -7.33 16.78 -27.69
C PRO A 301 -7.35 15.75 -28.81
N SER A 302 -7.41 16.18 -30.08
CA SER A 302 -7.46 15.30 -31.25
C SER A 302 -6.19 14.46 -31.47
N TYR A 303 -5.06 14.83 -30.86
CA TYR A 303 -3.79 14.10 -31.03
C TYR A 303 -3.68 12.81 -30.21
N GLN A 304 -4.54 12.60 -29.23
CA GLN A 304 -4.50 11.41 -28.40
C GLN A 304 -5.75 10.55 -28.60
N ASN A 305 -5.63 9.54 -29.45
CA ASN A 305 -6.72 8.60 -29.69
C ASN A 305 -6.58 7.35 -28.81
N LYS A 306 -7.46 7.19 -27.84
CA LYS A 306 -7.58 5.94 -27.06
C LYS A 306 -8.82 5.19 -27.50
N VAL A 307 -8.63 4.00 -28.03
CA VAL A 307 -9.73 3.13 -28.51
C VAL A 307 -10.01 2.06 -27.47
N SER A 308 -11.25 1.96 -27.05
CA SER A 308 -11.73 0.90 -26.16
C SER A 308 -12.93 0.18 -26.79
N ILE A 309 -12.84 -1.14 -26.88
CA ILE A 309 -13.93 -1.99 -27.32
C ILE A 309 -14.47 -2.69 -26.08
N ARG A 310 -15.70 -2.36 -25.68
CA ARG A 310 -16.34 -2.97 -24.50
C ARG A 310 -17.83 -3.22 -24.72
N TYR A 311 -18.37 -4.17 -23.95
CA TYR A 311 -19.78 -4.53 -23.94
C TYR A 311 -20.53 -3.75 -22.86
N GLY A 312 -21.68 -3.18 -23.21
CA GLY A 312 -22.79 -2.97 -22.28
C GLY A 312 -22.71 -1.85 -21.23
N HIS A 313 -21.63 -1.09 -21.07
CA HIS A 313 -21.52 -0.09 -20.00
C HIS A 313 -21.99 1.31 -20.37
N ASN A 314 -22.42 2.08 -19.34
CA ASN A 314 -22.77 3.48 -19.50
C ASN A 314 -21.56 4.29 -20.03
N PRO A 315 -21.70 5.01 -21.14
CA PRO A 315 -20.60 5.75 -21.77
C PRO A 315 -19.93 6.78 -20.85
N LYS A 316 -20.74 7.51 -20.05
CA LYS A 316 -20.22 8.55 -19.14
C LYS A 316 -19.33 7.96 -18.04
N THR A 317 -19.74 6.85 -17.48
CA THR A 317 -18.97 6.13 -16.46
C THR A 317 -17.61 5.69 -16.97
N LEU A 318 -17.57 5.16 -18.22
CA LEU A 318 -16.32 4.74 -18.83
C LEU A 318 -15.36 5.92 -19.05
N LEU A 319 -15.90 7.05 -19.49
CA LEU A 319 -15.11 8.27 -19.69
C LEU A 319 -14.49 8.73 -18.37
N ASN A 320 -15.30 8.84 -17.31
CA ASN A 320 -14.82 9.22 -15.98
C ASN A 320 -13.75 8.26 -15.47
N GLN A 321 -13.96 6.95 -15.60
CA GLN A 321 -12.96 5.95 -15.19
C GLN A 321 -11.63 6.09 -15.92
N MET A 322 -11.68 6.35 -17.23
CA MET A 322 -10.45 6.48 -18.03
C MET A 322 -9.73 7.79 -17.77
N SER A 323 -10.47 8.89 -17.68
CA SER A 323 -9.87 10.21 -17.43
C SER A 323 -9.25 10.31 -16.03
N ASN A 324 -9.98 9.87 -15.01
CA ASN A 324 -9.49 9.89 -13.63
C ASN A 324 -8.34 8.88 -13.42
N GLY A 325 -8.36 7.74 -14.12
CA GLY A 325 -7.25 6.81 -14.12
C GLY A 325 -5.96 7.41 -14.69
N ILE A 326 -6.04 8.26 -15.71
CA ILE A 326 -4.91 8.99 -16.26
C ILE A 326 -4.43 10.04 -15.25
N MET A 327 -5.36 10.82 -14.67
CA MET A 327 -5.02 11.85 -13.68
C MET A 327 -4.30 11.26 -12.48
N ASN A 328 -4.84 10.20 -11.88
CA ASN A 328 -4.24 9.55 -10.72
C ASN A 328 -2.81 9.06 -10.99
N LYS A 329 -2.57 8.44 -12.15
CA LYS A 329 -1.22 8.01 -12.53
C LYS A 329 -0.22 9.16 -12.59
N ILE A 330 -0.65 10.30 -13.09
CA ILE A 330 0.22 11.44 -13.30
C ILE A 330 0.53 12.13 -11.97
N GLU A 331 -0.49 12.34 -11.14
CA GLU A 331 -0.33 12.98 -9.84
C GLU A 331 0.57 12.16 -8.91
N LEU A 332 0.42 10.83 -8.90
CA LEU A 332 1.26 9.92 -8.12
C LEU A 332 2.73 9.87 -8.56
N ASN A 333 3.04 10.23 -9.80
CA ASN A 333 4.38 10.11 -10.35
C ASN A 333 5.15 11.44 -10.45
N THR A 334 4.52 12.57 -10.13
CA THR A 334 5.14 13.88 -10.35
C THR A 334 6.25 14.19 -9.34
N ILE A 335 5.99 13.97 -8.07
CA ILE A 335 6.97 14.20 -6.99
C ILE A 335 6.88 13.04 -6.01
N ARG A 336 8.02 12.40 -5.76
CA ARG A 336 8.17 11.38 -4.72
C ARG A 336 9.19 11.85 -3.71
N VAL A 337 8.89 11.67 -2.45
CA VAL A 337 9.80 11.99 -1.35
C VAL A 337 10.00 10.74 -0.52
N GLU A 338 11.25 10.35 -0.37
CA GLU A 338 11.67 9.34 0.58
C GLU A 338 12.16 10.05 1.83
N ILE A 339 11.59 9.74 2.97
CA ILE A 339 11.99 10.29 4.27
C ILE A 339 12.37 9.15 5.22
N THR A 340 13.45 9.35 5.96
CA THR A 340 13.84 8.47 7.05
C THR A 340 13.54 9.15 8.37
N VAL A 341 12.71 8.53 9.18
CA VAL A 341 12.26 9.03 10.48
C VAL A 341 12.43 7.95 11.54
N PHE A 342 12.38 8.33 12.82
CA PHE A 342 12.27 7.33 13.88
C PHE A 342 10.92 6.59 13.78
N GLY A 343 10.96 5.28 14.03
CA GLY A 343 9.78 4.44 13.94
C GLY A 343 8.70 4.86 14.93
N ASP A 344 7.47 4.92 14.44
CA ASP A 344 6.26 5.14 15.23
C ASP A 344 5.23 4.07 14.87
N SER A 345 4.82 3.26 15.86
CA SER A 345 3.83 2.19 15.68
C SER A 345 2.42 2.69 15.30
N MET A 346 2.19 4.01 15.35
CA MET A 346 0.94 4.62 14.89
C MET A 346 0.90 4.90 13.38
N THR A 347 2.07 4.99 12.75
CA THR A 347 2.18 5.30 11.31
C THR A 347 1.83 4.07 10.46
N ARG A 348 1.02 4.26 9.43
CA ARG A 348 0.55 3.21 8.51
C ARG A 348 0.50 3.72 7.08
N CYS A 349 0.56 2.82 6.13
CA CYS A 349 0.38 3.19 4.72
C CYS A 349 -1.03 3.75 4.46
N GLY A 350 -1.15 4.61 3.45
CA GLY A 350 -2.41 5.28 3.09
C GLY A 350 -2.80 6.47 3.97
N GLN A 351 -1.96 6.90 4.89
CA GLN A 351 -2.17 8.10 5.72
C GLN A 351 -1.55 9.33 5.06
N VAL A 352 -2.09 10.51 5.38
CA VAL A 352 -1.54 11.81 4.94
C VAL A 352 -0.63 12.38 6.01
N ILE A 353 0.53 12.88 5.58
CA ILE A 353 1.51 13.55 6.44
C ILE A 353 1.85 14.93 5.88
N ILE A 354 2.30 15.83 6.73
CA ILE A 354 2.92 17.10 6.31
C ILE A 354 4.44 16.93 6.43
N ALA A 355 5.17 17.19 5.35
CA ALA A 355 6.63 17.16 5.35
C ALA A 355 7.19 18.58 5.09
N ASN A 356 7.74 19.20 6.12
CA ASN A 356 8.42 20.49 6.05
C ASN A 356 9.92 20.28 5.83
N LEU A 357 10.33 20.33 4.56
CA LEU A 357 11.70 20.12 4.14
C LEU A 357 12.36 21.42 3.71
N PRO A 358 13.65 21.65 4.01
CA PRO A 358 14.30 22.97 3.82
C PRO A 358 14.40 23.41 2.37
N ILE A 359 14.25 22.51 1.39
CA ILE A 359 14.29 22.85 -0.04
C ILE A 359 13.03 23.60 -0.48
N TRP A 360 11.90 23.42 0.21
CA TRP A 360 10.63 24.05 -0.13
C TRP A 360 10.31 25.30 0.70
N ASN A 361 11.00 25.49 1.83
CA ASN A 361 10.81 26.63 2.72
C ASN A 361 11.85 27.72 2.44
N LYS A 362 11.81 28.35 1.26
CA LYS A 362 12.67 29.52 0.97
C LYS A 362 12.27 30.82 1.71
N ASP A 363 11.10 30.83 2.35
CA ASP A 363 10.50 32.07 2.89
C ASP A 363 10.50 32.13 4.44
N GLN A 364 11.26 31.29 5.14
CA GLN A 364 11.30 31.31 6.63
C GLN A 364 12.62 31.79 7.23
N ASP A 365 13.57 32.28 6.42
CA ASP A 365 14.84 32.87 6.90
C ASP A 365 14.94 34.36 6.55
N GLU A 366 13.86 35.15 6.74
CA GLU A 366 13.93 36.62 6.89
C GLU A 366 13.20 37.09 8.15
#